data_cf98ece02928a441425957e0d99862da
#
_entry.id   cf98ece02928a441425957e0d99862da
#
_cell.length_a   1.000
_cell.length_b   1.000
_cell.length_c   1.000
_cell.angle_alpha   90.00
_cell.angle_beta   90.00
_cell.angle_gamma   90.00
#
_symmetry.space_group_name_H-M   'P 1'
#
loop_
_entity.id
_entity.type
_entity.pdbx_description
1 polymer ?
#
loop_
_entity_poly.entity_id
_entity_poly.type
_entity_poly.pdbx_seq_one_letter_code
_entity_poly.pdbx_strand_id
1 'polypeptide(L)'
;PTSPAPGGGPSAPPTTPPATTPPTPTDTVGRLEDAGTASLTAMAGHTFAERISTRAETDAGKAVAKVRIRFTIVGDTDTTFAGGESVATVVTDASGVAVAPALLAGERTGAFAVQAAVVGRSLKGVAYKATVTERAADTLVRTGEKALTCVPGGEFAEPVEVRATYRGEAAGKVDVAATLVTSAEDLTENDKGPFFKDADGKAVRTLTGLRTDADGRLTLPKLYADDTAGTFLLRLTTAGGATLTVELTVAPAETPSPDPDPDPSSDPDPTPTETPAT
;
A
#
# COMPACT_ATOMS: atom_id res chain seq x y z
N PRO A 1 -87.49 34.80 -50.47
CA PRO A 1 -86.40 35.58 -49.87
C PRO A 1 -85.21 34.67 -49.69
N THR A 2 -84.21 35.01 -50.44
CA THR A 2 -82.94 34.31 -50.65
C THR A 2 -81.98 34.69 -49.57
N SER A 3 -81.37 33.71 -48.97
CA SER A 3 -80.18 33.83 -48.08
C SER A 3 -78.90 33.68 -48.90
N PRO A 4 -77.88 34.52 -48.75
CA PRO A 4 -76.66 34.41 -49.44
C PRO A 4 -75.64 33.51 -48.62
N ALA A 5 -74.82 32.74 -49.30
CA ALA A 5 -73.79 31.85 -48.77
C ALA A 5 -72.60 32.67 -48.20
N PRO A 6 -71.95 32.18 -47.19
CA PRO A 6 -70.71 32.82 -46.67
C PRO A 6 -69.52 32.50 -47.55
N GLY A 7 -68.72 33.56 -47.77
CA GLY A 7 -67.50 33.54 -48.58
C GLY A 7 -66.36 32.71 -47.96
N GLY A 8 -65.60 32.05 -48.83
CA GLY A 8 -64.39 31.32 -48.47
C GLY A 8 -63.27 32.25 -48.03
N GLY A 9 -62.70 31.99 -46.86
CA GLY A 9 -61.47 32.62 -46.37
C GLY A 9 -60.24 32.14 -47.12
N PRO A 10 -59.16 32.95 -47.12
CA PRO A 10 -57.96 32.66 -47.89
C PRO A 10 -57.20 31.46 -47.23
N SER A 11 -56.84 30.50 -48.11
CA SER A 11 -56.04 29.34 -47.79
C SER A 11 -54.61 29.81 -47.34
N ALA A 12 -54.20 29.40 -46.16
CA ALA A 12 -52.84 29.65 -45.69
C ALA A 12 -51.84 28.89 -46.59
N PRO A 13 -50.65 29.49 -46.87
CA PRO A 13 -49.63 28.81 -47.64
C PRO A 13 -49.08 27.56 -46.89
N PRO A 14 -48.69 26.50 -47.62
CA PRO A 14 -48.14 25.29 -46.96
C PRO A 14 -46.85 25.62 -46.26
N THR A 15 -46.82 25.34 -44.95
CA THR A 15 -45.60 25.40 -44.13
C THR A 15 -44.65 24.32 -44.62
N THR A 16 -43.55 24.73 -45.26
CA THR A 16 -42.42 23.84 -45.61
C THR A 16 -41.82 23.29 -44.32
N PRO A 17 -41.64 21.99 -44.16
CA PRO A 17 -40.96 21.42 -43.00
C PRO A 17 -39.52 21.99 -42.94
N PRO A 18 -38.97 22.24 -41.72
CA PRO A 18 -37.60 22.72 -41.60
C PRO A 18 -36.68 21.68 -42.28
N ALA A 19 -35.82 22.14 -43.19
CA ALA A 19 -34.83 21.34 -43.84
C ALA A 19 -33.93 20.70 -42.78
N THR A 20 -34.02 19.39 -42.61
CA THR A 20 -33.08 18.61 -41.81
C THR A 20 -31.74 18.75 -42.49
N THR A 21 -30.84 19.56 -41.92
CA THR A 21 -29.42 19.61 -42.35
C THR A 21 -28.90 18.19 -42.37
N PRO A 22 -28.31 17.70 -43.47
CA PRO A 22 -27.63 16.41 -43.49
C PRO A 22 -26.59 16.37 -42.36
N PRO A 23 -26.43 15.28 -41.62
CA PRO A 23 -25.39 15.18 -40.63
C PRO A 23 -24.06 15.48 -41.31
N THR A 24 -23.34 16.48 -40.80
CA THR A 24 -21.96 16.78 -41.23
C THR A 24 -21.19 15.45 -41.26
N PRO A 25 -20.50 15.10 -42.35
CA PRO A 25 -19.74 13.86 -42.42
C PRO A 25 -18.77 13.84 -41.22
N THR A 26 -18.98 12.92 -40.31
CA THR A 26 -18.07 12.69 -39.20
C THR A 26 -16.73 12.30 -39.82
N ASP A 27 -15.68 13.09 -39.63
CA ASP A 27 -14.33 12.80 -40.10
C ASP A 27 -14.03 11.34 -39.78
N THR A 28 -13.69 10.55 -40.80
CA THR A 28 -13.49 9.10 -40.63
C THR A 28 -12.17 8.88 -39.90
N VAL A 29 -12.24 8.15 -38.78
CA VAL A 29 -11.04 7.72 -38.08
C VAL A 29 -10.24 6.79 -38.98
N GLY A 30 -9.00 7.14 -39.26
CA GLY A 30 -8.05 6.33 -40.01
C GLY A 30 -7.07 5.58 -39.12
N ARG A 31 -6.69 6.15 -37.97
CA ARG A 31 -5.75 5.53 -37.01
C ARG A 31 -6.01 5.92 -35.57
N LEU A 32 -5.46 5.10 -34.67
CA LEU A 32 -5.32 5.39 -33.26
C LEU A 32 -3.85 5.54 -32.92
N GLU A 33 -3.52 6.49 -32.05
CA GLU A 33 -2.16 6.71 -31.56
C GLU A 33 -2.17 6.86 -30.02
N ASP A 34 -1.02 6.59 -29.41
CA ASP A 34 -0.78 6.90 -28.02
C ASP A 34 -0.71 8.44 -27.86
N ALA A 35 -1.49 8.98 -26.93
CA ALA A 35 -1.52 10.42 -26.65
C ALA A 35 -0.57 10.84 -25.51
N GLY A 36 0.53 10.08 -25.30
CA GLY A 36 1.55 10.41 -24.30
C GLY A 36 1.40 9.64 -23.00
N THR A 37 0.89 8.40 -23.06
CA THR A 37 0.84 7.52 -21.90
C THR A 37 2.24 7.16 -21.42
N ALA A 38 2.59 7.51 -20.18
CA ALA A 38 3.85 7.14 -19.54
C ALA A 38 3.87 5.65 -19.15
N SER A 39 4.93 5.22 -18.48
CA SER A 39 5.06 3.85 -18.01
C SER A 39 3.96 3.51 -16.99
N LEU A 40 3.21 2.46 -17.27
CA LEU A 40 2.12 1.98 -16.41
C LEU A 40 2.65 0.92 -15.44
N THR A 41 3.03 1.36 -14.25
CA THR A 41 3.49 0.47 -13.18
C THR A 41 2.79 0.84 -11.87
N ALA A 42 2.26 -0.15 -11.18
CA ALA A 42 1.70 0.00 -9.85
C ALA A 42 2.05 -1.20 -8.97
N MET A 43 2.07 -1.01 -7.66
CA MET A 43 2.14 -2.13 -6.72
C MET A 43 0.77 -2.80 -6.60
N ALA A 44 0.77 -4.08 -6.29
CA ALA A 44 -0.45 -4.85 -6.02
C ALA A 44 -1.35 -4.11 -5.00
N GLY A 45 -2.64 -3.98 -5.34
CA GLY A 45 -3.66 -3.28 -4.56
C GLY A 45 -3.60 -1.75 -4.58
N HIS A 46 -2.75 -1.15 -5.41
CA HIS A 46 -2.67 0.31 -5.56
C HIS A 46 -3.27 0.78 -6.89
N THR A 47 -3.64 2.05 -6.93
CA THR A 47 -4.07 2.70 -8.16
C THR A 47 -2.85 3.05 -9.01
N PHE A 48 -2.94 2.83 -10.33
CA PHE A 48 -1.92 3.34 -11.26
C PHE A 48 -1.93 4.87 -11.25
N ALA A 49 -0.75 5.48 -11.10
CA ALA A 49 -0.63 6.94 -11.08
C ALA A 49 -0.97 7.55 -12.43
N GLU A 50 -0.61 6.86 -13.51
CA GLU A 50 -0.82 7.30 -14.88
C GLU A 50 -2.12 6.76 -15.45
N ARG A 51 -2.76 7.56 -16.32
CA ARG A 51 -3.94 7.15 -17.09
C ARG A 51 -3.57 6.92 -18.54
N ILE A 52 -4.22 5.96 -19.15
CA ILE A 52 -4.09 5.67 -20.56
C ILE A 52 -4.81 6.74 -21.37
N SER A 53 -4.11 7.35 -22.32
CA SER A 53 -4.64 8.37 -23.23
C SER A 53 -4.42 7.92 -24.66
N THR A 54 -5.51 7.84 -25.43
CA THR A 54 -5.47 7.43 -26.84
C THR A 54 -6.07 8.55 -27.71
N ARG A 55 -5.41 8.88 -28.83
CA ARG A 55 -5.88 9.84 -29.79
C ARG A 55 -6.42 9.15 -31.02
N ALA A 56 -7.58 9.59 -31.50
CA ALA A 56 -8.17 9.19 -32.76
C ALA A 56 -7.89 10.26 -33.81
N GLU A 57 -7.34 9.86 -34.94
CA GLU A 57 -6.98 10.74 -36.06
C GLU A 57 -7.48 10.21 -37.40
N THR A 58 -7.67 11.10 -38.35
CA THR A 58 -7.81 10.74 -39.77
C THR A 58 -6.48 10.22 -40.33
N ASP A 59 -6.47 9.64 -41.54
CA ASP A 59 -5.23 9.25 -42.22
C ASP A 59 -4.30 10.44 -42.46
N ALA A 60 -4.85 11.66 -42.55
CA ALA A 60 -4.11 12.91 -42.68
C ALA A 60 -3.61 13.51 -41.37
N GLY A 61 -3.79 12.82 -40.22
CA GLY A 61 -3.36 13.27 -38.90
C GLY A 61 -4.24 14.32 -38.24
N LYS A 62 -5.46 14.54 -38.72
CA LYS A 62 -6.40 15.46 -38.09
C LYS A 62 -7.16 14.75 -36.95
N ALA A 63 -7.24 15.41 -35.81
CA ALA A 63 -7.97 14.89 -34.64
C ALA A 63 -9.47 14.62 -34.94
N VAL A 64 -10.00 13.50 -34.46
CA VAL A 64 -11.41 13.14 -34.66
C VAL A 64 -12.11 13.05 -33.31
N ALA A 65 -13.02 13.99 -33.04
CA ALA A 65 -13.82 14.04 -31.83
C ALA A 65 -15.03 13.09 -31.89
N LYS A 66 -15.63 12.82 -30.73
CA LYS A 66 -16.86 12.03 -30.56
C LYS A 66 -16.74 10.58 -31.07
N VAL A 67 -15.54 10.04 -31.09
CA VAL A 67 -15.28 8.62 -31.41
C VAL A 67 -15.36 7.81 -30.13
N ARG A 68 -16.05 6.68 -30.18
CA ARG A 68 -16.11 5.73 -29.06
C ARG A 68 -14.89 4.81 -29.09
N ILE A 69 -14.06 4.90 -28.07
CA ILE A 69 -12.87 4.08 -27.88
C ILE A 69 -13.20 3.06 -26.77
N ARG A 70 -12.97 1.79 -27.04
CA ARG A 70 -13.04 0.70 -26.06
C ARG A 70 -11.64 0.40 -25.59
N PHE A 71 -11.44 0.47 -24.28
CA PHE A 71 -10.24 -0.03 -23.59
C PHE A 71 -10.57 -1.39 -23.01
N THR A 72 -9.72 -2.38 -23.28
CA THR A 72 -9.89 -3.76 -22.77
C THR A 72 -8.60 -4.21 -22.12
N ILE A 73 -8.68 -4.66 -20.87
CA ILE A 73 -7.57 -5.25 -20.13
C ILE A 73 -7.38 -6.68 -20.65
N VAL A 74 -6.16 -7.04 -21.04
CA VAL A 74 -5.81 -8.33 -21.64
C VAL A 74 -4.58 -8.92 -20.96
N GLY A 75 -4.66 -10.17 -20.59
CA GLY A 75 -3.58 -10.90 -19.92
C GLY A 75 -4.05 -11.58 -18.64
N ASP A 76 -3.14 -12.27 -17.98
CA ASP A 76 -3.40 -12.92 -16.69
C ASP A 76 -3.24 -11.92 -15.54
N THR A 77 -4.29 -11.17 -15.27
CA THR A 77 -4.32 -10.11 -14.25
C THR A 77 -5.71 -10.02 -13.64
N ASP A 78 -5.75 -9.59 -12.38
CA ASP A 78 -6.95 -9.17 -11.66
C ASP A 78 -7.10 -7.65 -11.54
N THR A 79 -6.31 -6.91 -12.34
CA THR A 79 -6.43 -5.45 -12.50
C THR A 79 -7.76 -5.09 -13.13
N THR A 80 -8.39 -4.02 -12.66
CA THR A 80 -9.66 -3.51 -13.18
C THR A 80 -9.59 -2.01 -13.45
N PHE A 81 -10.54 -1.47 -14.21
CA PHE A 81 -10.82 -0.03 -14.19
C PHE A 81 -11.54 0.38 -12.90
N ALA A 82 -11.57 1.66 -12.59
CA ALA A 82 -12.16 2.22 -11.37
C ALA A 82 -13.64 1.81 -11.10
N GLY A 83 -14.36 1.29 -12.10
CA GLY A 83 -15.69 0.71 -11.95
C GLY A 83 -15.73 -0.77 -11.61
N GLY A 84 -14.57 -1.44 -11.46
CA GLY A 84 -14.46 -2.89 -11.25
C GLY A 84 -14.53 -3.72 -12.54
N GLU A 85 -14.64 -3.08 -13.69
CA GLU A 85 -14.77 -3.71 -14.99
C GLU A 85 -13.41 -3.93 -15.67
N SER A 86 -13.29 -4.96 -16.51
CA SER A 86 -12.12 -5.19 -17.37
C SER A 86 -12.22 -4.46 -18.73
N VAL A 87 -13.34 -3.81 -18.99
CA VAL A 87 -13.61 -3.07 -20.24
C VAL A 87 -14.20 -1.71 -19.91
N ALA A 88 -13.66 -0.66 -20.52
CA ALA A 88 -14.22 0.69 -20.43
C ALA A 88 -14.44 1.26 -21.83
N THR A 89 -15.49 2.06 -22.02
CA THR A 89 -15.73 2.77 -23.28
C THR A 89 -15.81 4.27 -23.00
N VAL A 90 -14.97 5.03 -23.71
CA VAL A 90 -14.84 6.49 -23.56
C VAL A 90 -15.00 7.15 -24.92
N VAL A 91 -15.53 8.35 -24.94
CA VAL A 91 -15.69 9.17 -26.16
C VAL A 91 -14.54 10.15 -26.25
N THR A 92 -13.93 10.31 -27.43
CA THR A 92 -12.88 11.31 -27.65
C THR A 92 -13.43 12.73 -27.53
N ASP A 93 -12.65 13.60 -26.92
CA ASP A 93 -12.91 15.03 -26.79
C ASP A 93 -12.72 15.80 -28.09
N ALA A 94 -12.77 17.13 -28.03
CA ALA A 94 -12.59 18.02 -29.19
C ALA A 94 -11.16 17.91 -29.82
N SER A 95 -10.17 17.49 -29.04
CA SER A 95 -8.80 17.27 -29.49
C SER A 95 -8.55 15.82 -30.00
N GLY A 96 -9.62 15.02 -30.09
CA GLY A 96 -9.56 13.64 -30.51
C GLY A 96 -9.01 12.66 -29.45
N VAL A 97 -8.86 13.09 -28.19
CA VAL A 97 -8.28 12.29 -27.11
C VAL A 97 -9.37 11.62 -26.27
N ALA A 98 -9.20 10.33 -26.00
CA ALA A 98 -9.96 9.56 -25.03
C ALA A 98 -9.03 9.15 -23.88
N VAL A 99 -9.40 9.50 -22.65
CA VAL A 99 -8.67 9.13 -21.44
C VAL A 99 -9.43 8.02 -20.72
N ALA A 100 -8.79 6.85 -20.58
CA ALA A 100 -9.39 5.73 -19.85
C ALA A 100 -9.63 6.06 -18.37
N PRO A 101 -10.60 5.40 -17.70
CA PRO A 101 -10.71 5.45 -16.24
C PRO A 101 -9.40 4.99 -15.57
N ALA A 102 -9.20 5.35 -14.30
CA ALA A 102 -8.05 4.90 -13.53
C ALA A 102 -8.00 3.36 -13.50
N LEU A 103 -6.79 2.81 -13.58
CA LEU A 103 -6.54 1.39 -13.37
C LEU A 103 -6.28 1.13 -11.89
N LEU A 104 -6.89 0.09 -11.34
CA LEU A 104 -6.73 -0.41 -9.99
C LEU A 104 -6.02 -1.76 -10.07
N ALA A 105 -4.78 -1.82 -9.61
CA ALA A 105 -4.04 -3.07 -9.54
C ALA A 105 -4.71 -4.01 -8.54
N GLY A 106 -4.92 -5.26 -8.95
CA GLY A 106 -5.31 -6.33 -8.04
C GLY A 106 -4.14 -6.85 -7.21
N GLU A 107 -4.27 -8.06 -6.68
CA GLU A 107 -3.22 -8.71 -5.88
C GLU A 107 -2.22 -9.50 -6.74
N ARG A 108 -2.58 -9.81 -7.98
CA ARG A 108 -1.77 -10.61 -8.90
C ARG A 108 -0.70 -9.75 -9.55
N THR A 109 0.55 -10.09 -9.31
CA THR A 109 1.72 -9.43 -9.91
C THR A 109 1.99 -9.95 -11.32
N GLY A 110 2.60 -9.13 -12.15
CA GLY A 110 2.99 -9.51 -13.50
C GLY A 110 2.67 -8.45 -14.54
N ALA A 111 3.07 -8.74 -15.78
CA ALA A 111 2.82 -7.87 -16.92
C ALA A 111 1.48 -8.22 -17.59
N PHE A 112 0.78 -7.21 -18.04
CA PHE A 112 -0.44 -7.32 -18.82
C PHE A 112 -0.50 -6.20 -19.87
N ALA A 113 -1.56 -6.15 -20.67
CA ALA A 113 -1.75 -5.07 -21.63
C ALA A 113 -3.16 -4.50 -21.55
N VAL A 114 -3.29 -3.23 -21.93
CA VAL A 114 -4.59 -2.63 -22.19
C VAL A 114 -4.67 -2.29 -23.67
N GLN A 115 -5.67 -2.82 -24.36
CA GLN A 115 -5.91 -2.56 -25.79
C GLN A 115 -6.97 -1.47 -25.94
N ALA A 116 -6.64 -0.46 -26.74
CA ALA A 116 -7.58 0.57 -27.19
C ALA A 116 -8.01 0.31 -28.62
N ALA A 117 -9.29 0.29 -28.89
CA ALA A 117 -9.85 0.04 -30.21
C ALA A 117 -11.09 0.93 -30.46
N VAL A 118 -11.31 1.31 -31.72
CA VAL A 118 -12.53 2.03 -32.12
C VAL A 118 -13.71 1.09 -32.12
N VAL A 119 -14.77 1.47 -31.44
CA VAL A 119 -16.02 0.65 -31.39
C VAL A 119 -16.66 0.60 -32.79
N GLY A 120 -16.92 -0.62 -33.26
CA GLY A 120 -17.61 -0.86 -34.53
C GLY A 120 -16.74 -0.68 -35.78
N ARG A 121 -15.42 -0.61 -35.64
CA ARG A 121 -14.48 -0.53 -36.77
C ARG A 121 -13.32 -1.50 -36.64
N SER A 122 -12.87 -2.07 -37.74
CA SER A 122 -11.70 -2.95 -37.82
C SER A 122 -10.44 -2.13 -38.11
N LEU A 123 -10.08 -1.23 -37.20
CA LEU A 123 -8.83 -0.49 -37.25
C LEU A 123 -7.80 -1.14 -36.32
N LYS A 124 -6.52 -0.97 -36.65
CA LYS A 124 -5.43 -1.37 -35.75
C LYS A 124 -5.53 -0.59 -34.44
N GLY A 125 -5.71 -1.29 -33.34
CA GLY A 125 -5.72 -0.72 -31.99
C GLY A 125 -4.33 -0.36 -31.50
N VAL A 126 -4.28 0.37 -30.40
CA VAL A 126 -3.05 0.66 -29.63
C VAL A 126 -3.03 -0.25 -28.41
N ALA A 127 -1.85 -0.83 -28.13
CA ALA A 127 -1.64 -1.66 -26.94
C ALA A 127 -0.68 -0.96 -25.98
N TYR A 128 -1.11 -0.82 -24.75
CA TYR A 128 -0.35 -0.23 -23.63
C TYR A 128 0.13 -1.35 -22.73
N LYS A 129 1.44 -1.44 -22.51
CA LYS A 129 2.04 -2.40 -21.58
C LYS A 129 1.91 -1.86 -20.17
N ALA A 130 1.48 -2.70 -19.25
CA ALA A 130 1.35 -2.37 -17.83
C ALA A 130 1.94 -3.49 -16.98
N THR A 131 2.39 -3.15 -15.77
CA THR A 131 2.98 -4.11 -14.84
C THR A 131 2.46 -3.86 -13.43
N VAL A 132 2.02 -4.92 -12.77
CA VAL A 132 1.78 -4.93 -11.32
C VAL A 132 2.99 -5.55 -10.65
N THR A 133 3.62 -4.79 -9.77
CA THR A 133 4.77 -5.23 -8.95
C THR A 133 4.31 -5.75 -7.60
N GLU A 134 5.17 -6.51 -6.94
CA GLU A 134 4.93 -6.94 -5.57
C GLU A 134 4.79 -5.74 -4.62
N ARG A 135 4.08 -5.96 -3.52
CA ARG A 135 4.01 -4.97 -2.45
C ARG A 135 5.39 -4.81 -1.84
N ALA A 136 5.84 -3.58 -1.73
CA ALA A 136 7.14 -3.25 -1.16
C ALA A 136 6.98 -2.16 -0.10
N ALA A 137 7.93 -2.11 0.82
CA ALA A 137 8.17 -0.95 1.67
C ALA A 137 9.57 -0.42 1.37
N ASP A 138 9.74 0.88 1.40
CA ASP A 138 11.04 1.55 1.31
C ASP A 138 11.57 1.92 2.69
N THR A 139 10.69 1.96 3.69
CA THR A 139 11.04 2.34 5.06
C THR A 139 10.33 1.43 6.07
N LEU A 140 11.08 1.01 7.08
CA LEU A 140 10.60 0.37 8.30
C LEU A 140 10.99 1.24 9.49
N VAL A 141 10.05 1.55 10.38
CA VAL A 141 10.31 2.26 11.62
C VAL A 141 9.69 1.53 12.80
N ARG A 142 10.36 1.55 13.95
CA ARG A 142 9.77 1.09 15.20
C ARG A 142 8.79 2.15 15.71
N THR A 143 7.60 1.74 16.14
CA THR A 143 6.57 2.66 16.65
C THR A 143 6.53 2.75 18.18
N GLY A 144 7.10 1.77 18.89
CA GLY A 144 7.22 1.79 20.35
C GLY A 144 8.44 2.56 20.81
N GLU A 145 8.30 3.43 21.82
CA GLU A 145 9.39 4.26 22.37
C GLU A 145 10.12 3.58 23.54
N LYS A 146 9.46 2.62 24.23
CA LYS A 146 10.02 1.98 25.42
C LYS A 146 11.21 1.08 25.07
N ALA A 147 12.21 1.07 25.95
CA ALA A 147 13.32 0.13 25.85
C ALA A 147 12.82 -1.32 25.91
N LEU A 148 13.39 -2.16 25.08
CA LEU A 148 13.07 -3.60 25.04
C LEU A 148 14.07 -4.32 25.97
N THR A 149 13.66 -4.53 27.21
CA THR A 149 14.51 -5.13 28.24
C THR A 149 13.79 -6.31 28.90
N CYS A 150 14.54 -7.32 29.28
CA CYS A 150 14.11 -8.42 30.15
C CYS A 150 15.27 -8.93 31.00
N VAL A 151 14.97 -9.86 31.93
CA VAL A 151 15.99 -10.61 32.68
C VAL A 151 16.31 -11.92 31.98
N PRO A 152 17.49 -12.56 32.25
CA PRO A 152 17.81 -13.88 31.77
C PRO A 152 16.72 -14.89 32.10
N GLY A 153 16.39 -15.77 31.15
CA GLY A 153 15.31 -16.75 31.28
C GLY A 153 13.90 -16.16 31.28
N GLY A 154 13.78 -14.84 31.13
CA GLY A 154 12.51 -14.11 31.17
C GLY A 154 11.87 -13.88 29.79
N GLU A 155 10.87 -13.03 29.79
CA GLU A 155 10.18 -12.59 28.57
C GLU A 155 10.19 -11.06 28.45
N PHE A 156 10.21 -10.55 27.23
CA PHE A 156 10.08 -9.12 27.00
C PHE A 156 8.63 -8.69 27.22
N ALA A 157 8.42 -7.74 28.12
CA ALA A 157 7.10 -7.24 28.47
C ALA A 157 6.46 -6.43 27.32
N GLU A 158 7.30 -5.68 26.59
CA GLU A 158 6.84 -4.85 25.46
C GLU A 158 7.01 -5.61 24.15
N PRO A 159 6.00 -5.61 23.26
CA PRO A 159 6.14 -6.18 21.93
C PRO A 159 7.00 -5.29 21.04
N VAL A 160 7.61 -5.87 20.03
CA VAL A 160 8.25 -5.10 18.95
C VAL A 160 7.17 -4.73 17.95
N GLU A 161 6.85 -3.45 17.88
CA GLU A 161 5.90 -2.90 16.92
C GLU A 161 6.62 -2.07 15.87
N VAL A 162 6.28 -2.28 14.61
CA VAL A 162 6.88 -1.58 13.49
C VAL A 162 5.82 -1.08 12.52
N ARG A 163 6.18 -0.06 11.76
CA ARG A 163 5.39 0.45 10.66
C ARG A 163 6.21 0.47 9.38
N ALA A 164 5.64 -0.09 8.34
CA ALA A 164 6.18 -0.07 6.99
C ALA A 164 5.52 1.05 6.18
N THR A 165 6.32 1.79 5.44
CA THR A 165 5.83 2.82 4.51
C THR A 165 6.49 2.67 3.14
N TYR A 166 5.80 3.17 2.12
CA TYR A 166 6.33 3.32 0.76
C TYR A 166 6.02 4.73 0.27
N ARG A 167 7.06 5.50 -0.04
CA ARG A 167 6.95 6.93 -0.41
C ARG A 167 6.15 7.77 0.60
N GLY A 168 6.27 7.42 1.89
CA GLY A 168 5.59 8.11 2.98
C GLY A 168 4.17 7.62 3.29
N GLU A 169 3.57 6.82 2.43
CA GLU A 169 2.25 6.22 2.64
C GLU A 169 2.36 4.85 3.31
N ALA A 170 1.30 4.42 4.01
CA ALA A 170 1.27 3.12 4.65
C ALA A 170 1.46 1.97 3.65
N ALA A 171 2.44 1.10 3.88
CA ALA A 171 2.69 -0.08 3.05
C ALA A 171 2.03 -1.32 3.70
N GLY A 172 0.76 -1.53 3.38
CA GLY A 172 -0.01 -2.67 3.90
C GLY A 172 0.27 -3.98 3.15
N LYS A 173 0.11 -5.11 3.86
CA LYS A 173 0.28 -6.47 3.34
C LYS A 173 1.68 -6.75 2.76
N VAL A 174 2.70 -6.09 3.29
CA VAL A 174 4.10 -6.32 2.94
C VAL A 174 4.66 -7.47 3.77
N ASP A 175 5.36 -8.38 3.11
CA ASP A 175 6.03 -9.49 3.79
C ASP A 175 7.30 -8.98 4.48
N VAL A 176 7.46 -9.39 5.74
CA VAL A 176 8.58 -9.02 6.61
C VAL A 176 9.23 -10.28 7.15
N ALA A 177 10.55 -10.34 7.15
CA ALA A 177 11.33 -11.31 7.90
C ALA A 177 11.99 -10.63 9.10
N ALA A 178 12.07 -11.35 10.21
CA ALA A 178 12.73 -10.89 11.43
C ALA A 178 13.78 -11.92 11.86
N THR A 179 15.03 -11.50 12.02
CA THR A 179 16.15 -12.37 12.41
C THR A 179 16.94 -11.73 13.53
N LEU A 180 17.21 -12.51 14.57
CA LEU A 180 18.19 -12.15 15.61
C LEU A 180 19.57 -12.38 15.04
N VAL A 181 20.33 -11.31 14.83
CA VAL A 181 21.63 -11.34 14.17
C VAL A 181 22.78 -11.22 15.15
N THR A 182 23.94 -11.74 14.78
CA THR A 182 25.15 -11.75 15.61
C THR A 182 25.67 -10.34 15.87
N SER A 183 25.71 -9.48 14.84
CA SER A 183 26.09 -8.08 14.95
C SER A 183 25.49 -7.24 13.80
N ALA A 184 25.78 -5.96 13.76
CA ALA A 184 25.35 -5.09 12.67
C ALA A 184 26.07 -5.43 11.33
N GLU A 185 27.29 -5.95 11.42
CA GLU A 185 28.14 -6.33 10.29
C GLU A 185 27.98 -7.81 9.93
N ASP A 186 27.77 -8.68 10.95
CA ASP A 186 27.54 -10.11 10.77
C ASP A 186 26.06 -10.42 10.91
N LEU A 187 25.39 -10.59 9.76
CA LEU A 187 23.95 -10.82 9.66
C LEU A 187 23.57 -12.30 9.82
N THR A 188 24.51 -13.16 10.19
CA THR A 188 24.19 -14.56 10.52
C THR A 188 23.29 -14.62 11.76
N GLU A 189 22.44 -15.64 11.78
CA GLU A 189 21.56 -15.87 12.92
C GLU A 189 22.37 -16.06 14.21
N ASN A 190 22.02 -15.33 15.26
CA ASN A 190 22.61 -15.46 16.58
C ASN A 190 22.15 -16.77 17.23
N ASP A 191 23.04 -17.46 17.96
CA ASP A 191 22.75 -18.72 18.66
C ASP A 191 22.36 -18.55 20.14
N LYS A 192 22.44 -17.32 20.69
CA LYS A 192 22.25 -16.98 22.10
C LYS A 192 21.29 -15.81 22.31
N GLY A 193 20.84 -15.63 23.55
CA GLY A 193 20.03 -14.50 23.98
C GLY A 193 18.58 -14.63 23.58
N PRO A 194 17.97 -13.58 23.02
CA PRO A 194 16.54 -13.56 22.70
C PRO A 194 16.15 -14.59 21.65
N PHE A 195 14.90 -15.05 21.71
CA PHE A 195 14.31 -15.97 20.75
C PHE A 195 12.78 -15.82 20.70
N PHE A 196 12.19 -16.26 19.62
CA PHE A 196 10.77 -16.47 19.48
C PHE A 196 10.42 -17.93 19.75
N LYS A 197 9.14 -18.23 19.95
CA LYS A 197 8.65 -19.61 19.99
C LYS A 197 7.83 -19.89 18.74
N ASP A 198 8.10 -21.02 18.10
CA ASP A 198 7.27 -21.54 17.02
C ASP A 198 5.96 -22.13 17.55
N ALA A 199 5.14 -22.70 16.67
CA ALA A 199 3.87 -23.32 17.02
C ALA A 199 3.98 -24.50 18.00
N ASP A 200 5.15 -25.17 18.01
CA ASP A 200 5.46 -26.29 18.90
C ASP A 200 6.14 -25.83 20.22
N GLY A 201 6.32 -24.51 20.39
CA GLY A 201 6.97 -23.92 21.56
C GLY A 201 8.51 -23.99 21.51
N LYS A 202 9.11 -24.40 20.39
CA LYS A 202 10.54 -24.48 20.22
C LYS A 202 11.12 -23.10 19.96
N ALA A 203 12.31 -22.84 20.51
CA ALA A 203 13.04 -21.60 20.26
C ALA A 203 13.47 -21.49 18.81
N VAL A 204 13.11 -20.37 18.18
CA VAL A 204 13.52 -19.97 16.83
C VAL A 204 14.02 -18.53 16.85
N ARG A 205 15.00 -18.21 16.06
CA ARG A 205 15.59 -16.86 16.02
C ARG A 205 15.37 -16.15 14.69
N THR A 206 14.74 -16.83 13.75
CA THR A 206 14.28 -16.26 12.48
C THR A 206 12.80 -16.53 12.31
N LEU A 207 12.05 -15.49 12.01
CA LEU A 207 10.64 -15.56 11.60
C LEU A 207 10.50 -15.11 10.16
N THR A 208 9.82 -15.91 9.36
CA THR A 208 9.45 -15.58 7.98
C THR A 208 7.93 -15.59 7.84
N GLY A 209 7.43 -14.97 6.77
CA GLY A 209 5.98 -14.93 6.51
C GLY A 209 5.19 -14.00 7.44
N LEU A 210 5.87 -13.13 8.18
CA LEU A 210 5.22 -12.03 8.86
C LEU A 210 4.69 -11.05 7.82
N ARG A 211 3.54 -10.45 8.09
CA ARG A 211 2.90 -9.54 7.13
C ARG A 211 2.31 -8.32 7.84
N THR A 212 2.55 -7.13 7.29
CA THR A 212 1.91 -5.90 7.79
C THR A 212 0.40 -5.93 7.56
N ASP A 213 -0.35 -5.29 8.44
CA ASP A 213 -1.78 -5.05 8.25
C ASP A 213 -2.05 -4.01 7.13
N ALA A 214 -3.31 -3.60 6.93
CA ALA A 214 -3.69 -2.63 5.91
C ALA A 214 -3.07 -1.24 6.13
N ASP A 215 -2.76 -0.89 7.38
CA ASP A 215 -2.18 0.40 7.78
C ASP A 215 -0.64 0.37 7.81
N GLY A 216 -0.04 -0.73 7.32
CA GLY A 216 1.41 -0.94 7.31
C GLY A 216 2.00 -1.29 8.67
N ARG A 217 1.19 -1.66 9.66
CA ARG A 217 1.65 -2.01 11.01
C ARG A 217 1.90 -3.50 11.12
N LEU A 218 2.90 -3.85 11.92
CA LEU A 218 3.20 -5.23 12.29
C LEU A 218 3.62 -5.26 13.75
N THR A 219 2.97 -6.12 14.53
CA THR A 219 3.38 -6.49 15.89
C THR A 219 4.02 -7.86 15.82
N LEU A 220 5.26 -7.98 16.25
CA LEU A 220 5.96 -9.26 16.26
C LEU A 220 5.42 -10.16 17.35
N PRO A 221 5.54 -11.50 17.19
CA PRO A 221 5.29 -12.44 18.26
C PRO A 221 6.15 -12.13 19.50
N LYS A 222 5.73 -12.65 20.65
CA LYS A 222 6.39 -12.46 21.92
C LYS A 222 7.84 -12.96 21.89
N LEU A 223 8.76 -12.12 22.40
CA LEU A 223 10.17 -12.43 22.58
C LEU A 223 10.44 -12.97 23.99
N TYR A 224 11.30 -13.95 24.05
CA TYR A 224 11.84 -14.58 25.25
C TYR A 224 13.35 -14.44 25.26
N ALA A 225 13.98 -14.60 26.40
CA ALA A 225 15.44 -14.67 26.51
C ALA A 225 15.86 -16.00 27.13
N ASP A 226 17.00 -16.53 26.69
CA ASP A 226 17.73 -17.55 27.41
C ASP A 226 18.51 -16.94 28.59
N ASP A 227 19.41 -17.73 29.20
CA ASP A 227 20.17 -17.27 30.37
C ASP A 227 21.34 -16.33 30.03
N THR A 228 21.50 -15.94 28.78
CA THR A 228 22.59 -15.09 28.33
C THR A 228 22.23 -13.61 28.45
N ALA A 229 22.88 -12.91 29.39
CA ALA A 229 22.78 -11.46 29.52
C ALA A 229 23.59 -10.75 28.41
N GLY A 230 23.13 -9.59 27.99
CA GLY A 230 23.82 -8.78 26.99
C GLY A 230 22.88 -7.94 26.14
N THR A 231 23.45 -7.28 25.16
CA THR A 231 22.74 -6.54 24.12
C THR A 231 22.71 -7.35 22.84
N PHE A 232 21.53 -7.47 22.23
CA PHE A 232 21.27 -8.28 21.04
C PHE A 232 20.58 -7.42 19.98
N LEU A 233 20.72 -7.83 18.72
CA LEU A 233 20.15 -7.11 17.59
C LEU A 233 19.09 -7.96 16.88
N LEU A 234 17.91 -7.40 16.75
CA LEU A 234 16.84 -7.93 15.92
C LEU A 234 16.78 -7.15 14.62
N ARG A 235 17.05 -7.81 13.50
CA ARG A 235 16.96 -7.21 12.17
C ARG A 235 15.67 -7.62 11.48
N LEU A 236 14.93 -6.62 11.03
CA LEU A 236 13.75 -6.80 10.19
C LEU A 236 14.10 -6.40 8.75
N THR A 237 13.60 -7.16 7.79
CA THR A 237 13.82 -6.92 6.36
C THR A 237 12.54 -7.15 5.57
N THR A 238 12.35 -6.40 4.49
CA THR A 238 11.25 -6.60 3.54
C THR A 238 11.80 -7.02 2.18
N ALA A 239 10.97 -7.64 1.34
CA ALA A 239 11.32 -7.98 -0.03
C ALA A 239 11.74 -6.75 -0.86
N GLY A 240 11.20 -5.56 -0.53
CA GLY A 240 11.56 -4.29 -1.14
C GLY A 240 12.89 -3.69 -0.69
N GLY A 241 13.63 -4.38 0.20
CA GLY A 241 14.94 -3.96 0.68
C GLY A 241 14.92 -3.00 1.88
N ALA A 242 13.75 -2.60 2.39
CA ALA A 242 13.69 -1.83 3.63
C ALA A 242 14.19 -2.69 4.80
N THR A 243 15.00 -2.08 5.67
CA THR A 243 15.58 -2.76 6.83
C THR A 243 15.44 -1.90 8.09
N LEU A 244 15.28 -2.58 9.22
CA LEU A 244 15.27 -1.94 10.55
C LEU A 244 16.03 -2.85 11.50
N THR A 245 16.95 -2.28 12.28
CA THR A 245 17.63 -2.98 13.38
C THR A 245 17.11 -2.44 14.70
N VAL A 246 16.71 -3.33 15.59
CA VAL A 246 16.16 -3.03 16.92
C VAL A 246 17.06 -3.64 17.96
N GLU A 247 17.46 -2.85 18.95
CA GLU A 247 18.26 -3.30 20.08
C GLU A 247 17.37 -3.94 21.16
N LEU A 248 17.81 -5.08 21.69
CA LEU A 248 17.19 -5.86 22.74
C LEU A 248 18.21 -6.03 23.88
N THR A 249 17.82 -5.73 25.11
CA THR A 249 18.73 -5.87 26.28
C THR A 249 18.21 -6.96 27.21
N VAL A 250 19.06 -7.93 27.48
CA VAL A 250 18.86 -8.92 28.57
C VAL A 250 19.77 -8.50 29.73
N ALA A 251 19.19 -7.82 30.73
CA ALA A 251 19.93 -7.30 31.86
C ALA A 251 19.92 -8.33 33.02
N PRO A 252 21.02 -8.54 33.74
CA PRO A 252 21.02 -9.35 34.96
C PRO A 252 19.93 -8.88 35.91
N ALA A 253 19.32 -9.80 36.66
CA ALA A 253 18.44 -9.42 37.76
C ALA A 253 19.23 -8.54 38.74
N GLU A 254 18.68 -7.41 39.14
CA GLU A 254 19.29 -6.57 40.15
C GLU A 254 19.48 -7.41 41.42
N THR A 255 20.73 -7.57 41.84
CA THR A 255 21.02 -8.15 43.15
C THR A 255 20.47 -7.19 44.18
N PRO A 256 19.58 -7.60 45.10
CA PRO A 256 19.14 -6.71 46.14
C PRO A 256 20.37 -6.16 46.87
N SER A 257 20.46 -4.83 46.96
CA SER A 257 21.52 -4.15 47.75
C SER A 257 21.53 -4.78 49.15
N PRO A 258 22.67 -5.25 49.66
CA PRO A 258 22.70 -5.77 51.02
C PRO A 258 22.10 -4.69 51.95
N ASP A 259 21.14 -5.16 52.75
CA ASP A 259 20.51 -4.33 53.79
C ASP A 259 21.63 -3.66 54.59
N PRO A 260 21.62 -2.32 54.80
CA PRO A 260 22.65 -1.68 55.58
C PRO A 260 22.73 -2.36 56.95
N ASP A 261 23.92 -2.91 57.23
CA ASP A 261 24.26 -3.56 58.51
C ASP A 261 23.70 -2.73 59.65
N PRO A 262 22.89 -3.31 60.59
CA PRO A 262 22.35 -2.54 61.69
C PRO A 262 23.54 -1.97 62.51
N ASP A 263 23.57 -0.64 62.60
CA ASP A 263 24.54 0.14 63.33
C ASP A 263 24.75 -0.46 64.77
N PRO A 264 25.93 -0.97 65.12
CA PRO A 264 26.20 -1.55 66.45
C PRO A 264 26.28 -0.51 67.56
N SER A 265 25.83 0.70 67.36
CA SER A 265 25.96 1.82 68.31
C SER A 265 24.65 2.19 68.97
N SER A 266 24.06 1.24 69.71
CA SER A 266 23.17 1.55 70.84
C SER A 266 23.77 0.97 72.12
N ASP A 267 24.75 1.67 72.64
CA ASP A 267 25.25 1.49 74.01
C ASP A 267 24.11 1.79 74.97
N PRO A 268 23.75 0.89 75.94
CA PRO A 268 22.72 1.19 76.90
C PRO A 268 23.21 2.24 77.90
N ASP A 269 22.50 3.36 77.96
CA ASP A 269 22.66 4.43 78.92
C ASP A 269 22.78 3.88 80.37
N PRO A 270 23.83 4.25 81.17
CA PRO A 270 24.00 3.76 82.54
C PRO A 270 22.91 4.31 83.45
N THR A 271 22.20 3.41 84.08
CA THR A 271 21.21 3.67 85.16
C THR A 271 21.80 4.54 86.29
N PRO A 272 21.16 5.63 86.68
CA PRO A 272 21.63 6.42 87.82
C PRO A 272 21.45 5.63 89.15
N THR A 273 22.56 5.46 89.86
CA THR A 273 22.63 4.89 91.21
C THR A 273 21.99 5.86 92.21
N GLU A 274 20.91 5.45 92.87
CA GLU A 274 20.30 6.12 93.98
C GLU A 274 21.25 6.03 95.19
N THR A 275 21.57 7.17 95.76
CA THR A 275 22.30 7.31 97.06
C THR A 275 21.26 7.33 98.20
N PRO A 276 21.37 6.47 99.26
CA PRO A 276 20.49 6.53 100.38
C PRO A 276 20.85 7.66 101.33
N ALA A 277 19.89 8.49 101.68
CA ALA A 277 20.03 9.52 102.76
C ALA A 277 19.95 8.88 104.17
N THR A 278 20.86 9.30 105.06
CA THR A 278 20.84 9.14 106.50
C THR A 278 20.00 10.21 107.13
#